data_3c90877563d2008d3eb4bd72c0de70f0
#
_entry.id   3c90877563d2008d3eb4bd72c0de70f0
#
_cell.length_a   1.000
_cell.length_b   1.000
_cell.length_c   1.000
_cell.angle_alpha   90.00
_cell.angle_beta   90.00
_cell.angle_gamma   90.00
#
_symmetry.space_group_name_H-M   'P 1'
#
loop_
_entity.id
_entity.type
_entity.pdbx_description
1 polymer ?
#
loop_
_entity_poly.entity_id
_entity_poly.type
_entity_poly.pdbx_seq_one_letter_code
_entity_poly.pdbx_strand_id
1 'polypeptide(L)'
;FGYVGSSPTAPTLMNTYTRFDISFKKGKGCWLWDRRGKKYLDAVAGIATCSLGHSDRILRNKLLTQLKKVQHISNLYKIEEQEELSKYLTRQSCAESVFFCNSGAEANESAIKLIKKYGNTKHAGKDSLILAAESSFHGRTIATLSATGQPKYQKGFEPMVKGFKFFKYNDIASVKKLFDECQKNGQKVSGVLIEPIQGEGGCLLYTSDAADDGL
;
A
#
# COMPACT_ATOMS: atom_id res chain seq x y z
N PHE A 1 17.82 -20.09 7.26
CA PHE A 1 17.27 -19.68 8.59
C PHE A 1 17.96 -20.54 9.64
N GLY A 2 19.05 -20.04 10.25
CA GLY A 2 19.70 -20.70 11.37
C GLY A 2 18.93 -20.40 12.65
N TYR A 3 18.43 -21.42 13.31
CA TYR A 3 17.90 -21.35 14.66
C TYR A 3 19.07 -21.06 15.59
N VAL A 4 19.27 -19.83 16.00
CA VAL A 4 20.23 -19.48 17.06
C VAL A 4 19.52 -19.78 18.38
N GLY A 5 20.05 -20.73 19.13
CA GLY A 5 19.53 -21.14 20.43
C GLY A 5 19.29 -19.96 21.36
N SER A 6 18.12 -19.93 21.97
CA SER A 6 17.66 -18.85 22.81
C SER A 6 18.49 -18.69 24.08
N SER A 7 19.36 -17.69 24.13
CA SER A 7 19.77 -17.10 25.40
C SER A 7 18.50 -16.50 26.07
N PRO A 8 18.31 -16.61 27.39
CA PRO A 8 17.16 -16.05 28.12
C PRO A 8 16.94 -14.55 27.92
N THR A 9 17.89 -13.85 27.31
CA THR A 9 17.86 -12.41 27.02
C THR A 9 17.69 -12.08 25.52
N ALA A 10 17.56 -13.09 24.63
CA ALA A 10 17.38 -12.85 23.20
C ALA A 10 15.98 -12.29 22.92
N PRO A 11 15.82 -11.28 22.04
CA PRO A 11 14.51 -10.75 21.69
C PRO A 11 13.69 -11.84 21.00
N THR A 12 12.44 -12.03 21.45
CA THR A 12 11.51 -13.01 20.89
C THR A 12 10.93 -12.57 19.53
N LEU A 13 11.11 -11.30 19.16
CA LEU A 13 10.68 -10.76 17.88
C LEU A 13 11.79 -10.92 16.84
N MET A 14 11.40 -11.35 15.62
CA MET A 14 12.31 -11.38 14.48
C MET A 14 12.91 -9.98 14.24
N ASN A 15 14.22 -9.93 13.98
CA ASN A 15 14.92 -8.69 13.68
C ASN A 15 14.75 -8.27 12.21
N THR A 16 13.52 -7.99 11.83
CA THR A 16 13.15 -7.55 10.46
C THR A 16 13.20 -6.04 10.28
N TYR A 17 13.33 -5.29 11.37
CA TYR A 17 13.40 -3.82 11.38
C TYR A 17 14.46 -3.34 12.35
N THR A 18 15.18 -2.28 12.00
CA THR A 18 15.98 -1.51 12.94
C THR A 18 15.06 -0.64 13.77
N ARG A 19 14.84 -1.02 15.03
CA ARG A 19 13.95 -0.29 15.95
C ARG A 19 14.72 0.73 16.76
N PHE A 20 14.12 1.90 16.95
CA PHE A 20 14.60 2.85 17.96
C PHE A 20 14.32 2.29 19.36
N ASP A 21 15.22 2.52 20.31
CA ASP A 21 15.02 2.13 21.71
C ASP A 21 14.10 3.11 22.45
N ILE A 22 12.89 3.24 21.94
CA ILE A 22 11.83 4.08 22.50
C ILE A 22 10.53 3.27 22.53
N SER A 23 9.87 3.27 23.70
CA SER A 23 8.58 2.63 23.88
C SER A 23 7.55 3.66 24.31
N PHE A 24 6.52 3.87 23.49
CA PHE A 24 5.43 4.78 23.79
C PHE A 24 4.31 4.09 24.59
N LYS A 25 3.77 4.81 25.59
CA LYS A 25 2.69 4.29 26.43
C LYS A 25 1.38 5.08 26.29
N LYS A 26 1.43 6.29 25.72
CA LYS A 26 0.27 7.16 25.54
C LYS A 26 0.38 7.94 24.23
N GLY A 27 -0.75 8.12 23.55
CA GLY A 27 -0.89 9.02 22.39
C GLY A 27 -2.15 9.86 22.51
N LYS A 28 -2.10 11.13 22.08
CA LYS A 28 -3.26 12.02 21.94
C LYS A 28 -3.04 13.04 20.82
N GLY A 29 -3.91 13.06 19.84
CA GLY A 29 -3.71 13.88 18.63
C GLY A 29 -2.38 13.53 17.97
N CYS A 30 -1.56 14.51 17.67
CA CYS A 30 -0.23 14.33 17.10
C CYS A 30 0.91 14.11 18.13
N TRP A 31 0.59 13.81 19.37
CA TRP A 31 1.57 13.68 20.43
C TRP A 31 1.64 12.27 21.01
N LEU A 32 2.88 11.82 21.23
CA LEU A 32 3.20 10.56 21.91
C LEU A 32 3.97 10.83 23.22
N TRP A 33 3.81 9.94 24.19
CA TRP A 33 4.58 9.96 25.45
C TRP A 33 5.22 8.61 25.67
N ASP A 34 6.51 8.61 25.95
CA ASP A 34 7.24 7.40 26.31
C ASP A 34 6.91 6.93 27.74
N ARG A 35 7.53 5.84 28.16
CA ARG A 35 7.37 5.29 29.53
C ARG A 35 7.90 6.21 30.63
N ARG A 36 8.81 7.12 30.29
CA ARG A 36 9.38 8.11 31.22
C ARG A 36 8.57 9.41 31.24
N GLY A 37 7.50 9.51 30.45
CA GLY A 37 6.65 10.68 30.35
C GLY A 37 7.18 11.77 29.41
N LYS A 38 8.29 11.55 28.73
CA LYS A 38 8.78 12.49 27.73
C LYS A 38 7.83 12.55 26.54
N LYS A 39 7.54 13.75 26.07
CA LYS A 39 6.60 14.06 25.00
C LYS A 39 7.34 14.18 23.65
N TYR A 40 6.74 13.63 22.60
CA TYR A 40 7.25 13.68 21.23
C TYR A 40 6.15 14.09 20.27
N LEU A 41 6.49 14.87 19.26
CA LEU A 41 5.63 15.10 18.11
C LEU A 41 5.71 13.87 17.20
N ASP A 42 4.58 13.26 16.88
CA ASP A 42 4.50 12.15 15.94
C ASP A 42 4.21 12.68 14.52
N ALA A 43 5.28 12.94 13.78
CA ALA A 43 5.20 13.32 12.37
C ALA A 43 5.17 12.10 11.43
N VAL A 44 5.28 10.87 11.97
CA VAL A 44 5.23 9.62 11.19
C VAL A 44 3.81 9.07 11.13
N ALA A 45 3.02 9.28 12.20
CA ALA A 45 1.61 8.86 12.30
C ALA A 45 1.40 7.37 11.92
N GLY A 46 2.34 6.48 12.32
CA GLY A 46 2.28 5.06 11.95
C GLY A 46 2.42 4.82 10.44
N ILE A 47 3.23 5.61 9.75
CA ILE A 47 3.36 5.69 8.29
C ILE A 47 1.99 6.05 7.69
N ALA A 48 1.48 7.23 8.08
CA ALA A 48 0.21 7.84 7.65
C ALA A 48 -1.07 7.02 7.95
N THR A 49 -1.01 6.03 8.86
CA THR A 49 -2.20 5.25 9.26
C THR A 49 -3.05 5.95 10.31
N CYS A 50 -2.45 6.76 11.18
CA CYS A 50 -3.14 7.49 12.24
C CYS A 50 -3.54 8.91 11.79
N SER A 51 -4.19 9.05 10.65
CA SER A 51 -4.52 10.34 10.03
C SER A 51 -5.44 11.23 10.90
N LEU A 52 -6.27 10.64 11.77
CA LEU A 52 -7.10 11.36 12.75
C LEU A 52 -6.34 11.68 14.05
N GLY A 53 -5.07 11.27 14.15
CA GLY A 53 -4.30 11.35 15.38
C GLY A 53 -4.62 10.24 16.36
N HIS A 54 -3.79 10.19 17.43
CA HIS A 54 -3.93 9.18 18.47
C HIS A 54 -5.14 9.45 19.38
N SER A 55 -5.85 8.40 19.74
CA SER A 55 -6.96 8.43 20.70
C SER A 55 -8.09 9.39 20.31
N ASP A 56 -8.38 9.53 19.02
CA ASP A 56 -9.52 10.30 18.56
C ASP A 56 -10.81 9.85 19.26
N ARG A 57 -11.57 10.81 19.77
CA ARG A 57 -12.75 10.53 20.60
C ARG A 57 -13.90 9.93 19.80
N ILE A 58 -14.09 10.41 18.57
CA ILE A 58 -15.22 9.97 17.73
C ILE A 58 -14.98 8.54 17.29
N LEU A 59 -13.81 8.27 16.70
CA LEU A 59 -13.40 6.94 16.25
C LEU A 59 -13.45 5.93 17.40
N ARG A 60 -12.85 6.27 18.55
CA ARG A 60 -12.83 5.41 19.72
C ARG A 60 -14.24 5.05 20.21
N ASN A 61 -15.15 6.04 20.31
CA ASN A 61 -16.51 5.78 20.77
C ASN A 61 -17.30 4.93 19.77
N LYS A 62 -17.12 5.14 18.47
CA LYS A 62 -17.73 4.29 17.43
C LYS A 62 -17.23 2.85 17.51
N LEU A 63 -15.91 2.64 17.65
CA LEU A 63 -15.33 1.31 17.84
C LEU A 63 -15.86 0.62 19.10
N LEU A 64 -15.90 1.31 20.23
CA LEU A 64 -16.45 0.76 21.48
C LEU A 64 -17.94 0.38 21.35
N THR A 65 -18.71 1.14 20.59
CA THR A 65 -20.11 0.82 20.31
C THR A 65 -20.22 -0.43 19.43
N GLN A 66 -19.39 -0.53 18.39
CA GLN A 66 -19.41 -1.68 17.49
C GLN A 66 -18.93 -2.97 18.16
N LEU A 67 -17.91 -2.89 19.02
CA LEU A 67 -17.41 -4.03 19.79
C LEU A 67 -18.46 -4.69 20.68
N LYS A 68 -19.50 -3.94 21.10
CA LYS A 68 -20.63 -4.47 21.88
C LYS A 68 -21.70 -5.15 21.03
N LYS A 69 -21.59 -5.10 19.70
CA LYS A 69 -22.53 -5.69 18.75
C LYS A 69 -21.91 -6.93 18.10
N VAL A 70 -21.48 -6.78 16.86
CA VAL A 70 -20.86 -7.81 16.05
C VAL A 70 -19.44 -7.38 15.71
N GLN A 71 -18.46 -8.24 16.00
CA GLN A 71 -17.04 -7.96 15.73
C GLN A 71 -16.64 -8.40 14.32
N HIS A 72 -17.09 -9.58 13.90
CA HIS A 72 -16.80 -10.16 12.60
C HIS A 72 -17.87 -11.15 12.17
N ILE A 73 -18.21 -11.10 10.90
CA ILE A 73 -18.99 -12.12 10.20
C ILE A 73 -18.31 -12.38 8.83
N SER A 74 -18.53 -13.55 8.27
CA SER A 74 -17.99 -13.89 6.94
C SER A 74 -18.64 -13.02 5.84
N ASN A 75 -17.91 -12.80 4.74
CA ASN A 75 -18.45 -12.21 3.50
C ASN A 75 -19.57 -13.06 2.86
N LEU A 76 -19.94 -14.18 3.47
CA LEU A 76 -21.16 -14.94 3.12
C LEU A 76 -22.44 -14.21 3.54
N TYR A 77 -22.33 -13.25 4.42
CA TYR A 77 -23.43 -12.44 4.94
C TYR A 77 -23.30 -10.98 4.51
N LYS A 78 -24.41 -10.28 4.46
CA LYS A 78 -24.42 -8.84 4.23
C LYS A 78 -23.87 -8.11 5.46
N ILE A 79 -23.03 -7.13 5.22
CA ILE A 79 -22.47 -6.23 6.25
C ILE A 79 -22.93 -4.82 5.89
N GLU A 80 -23.88 -4.29 6.66
CA GLU A 80 -24.53 -3.01 6.35
C GLU A 80 -23.52 -1.86 6.31
N GLU A 81 -22.56 -1.83 7.23
CA GLU A 81 -21.53 -0.80 7.28
C GLU A 81 -20.62 -0.81 6.03
N GLN A 82 -20.35 -2.00 5.45
CA GLN A 82 -19.63 -2.10 4.17
C GLN A 82 -20.47 -1.57 3.01
N GLU A 83 -21.76 -1.90 2.98
CA GLU A 83 -22.69 -1.41 1.94
C GLU A 83 -22.84 0.12 2.00
N GLU A 84 -22.98 0.71 3.18
CA GLU A 84 -23.01 2.16 3.37
C GLU A 84 -21.72 2.83 2.92
N LEU A 85 -20.58 2.31 3.36
CA LEU A 85 -19.27 2.84 2.97
C LEU A 85 -19.04 2.71 1.46
N SER A 86 -19.43 1.59 0.84
CA SER A 86 -19.29 1.41 -0.61
C SER A 86 -20.12 2.43 -1.40
N LYS A 87 -21.37 2.68 -0.98
CA LYS A 87 -22.22 3.72 -1.59
C LYS A 87 -21.62 5.12 -1.46
N TYR A 88 -21.00 5.41 -0.31
CA TYR A 88 -20.32 6.69 -0.12
C TYR A 88 -19.10 6.82 -1.05
N LEU A 89 -18.24 5.80 -1.10
CA LEU A 89 -17.02 5.81 -1.91
C LEU A 89 -17.32 5.89 -3.42
N THR A 90 -18.32 5.16 -3.91
CA THR A 90 -18.71 5.20 -5.33
C THR A 90 -19.29 6.55 -5.73
N ARG A 91 -19.98 7.25 -4.83
CA ARG A 91 -20.46 8.63 -5.09
C ARG A 91 -19.35 9.67 -5.13
N GLN A 92 -18.22 9.40 -4.48
CA GLN A 92 -17.09 10.34 -4.38
C GLN A 92 -15.95 10.01 -5.36
N SER A 93 -16.12 9.01 -6.20
CA SER A 93 -15.09 8.56 -7.14
C SER A 93 -15.68 8.20 -8.50
N CYS A 94 -14.82 7.87 -9.46
CA CYS A 94 -15.23 7.32 -10.76
C CYS A 94 -15.54 5.82 -10.71
N ALA A 95 -15.42 5.17 -9.54
CA ALA A 95 -15.64 3.74 -9.41
C ALA A 95 -17.13 3.39 -9.25
N GLU A 96 -17.54 2.28 -9.83
CA GLU A 96 -18.91 1.74 -9.71
C GLU A 96 -19.03 0.69 -8.61
N SER A 97 -17.91 0.14 -8.15
CA SER A 97 -17.86 -0.95 -7.16
C SER A 97 -16.65 -0.81 -6.25
N VAL A 98 -16.77 -1.36 -5.05
CA VAL A 98 -15.72 -1.36 -4.02
C VAL A 98 -15.44 -2.79 -3.59
N PHE A 99 -14.16 -3.14 -3.44
CA PHE A 99 -13.69 -4.35 -2.81
C PHE A 99 -12.96 -4.01 -1.52
N PHE A 100 -13.39 -4.62 -0.41
CA PHE A 100 -12.77 -4.43 0.90
C PHE A 100 -11.77 -5.53 1.20
N CYS A 101 -10.63 -5.17 1.76
CA CYS A 101 -9.56 -6.07 2.17
C CYS A 101 -8.83 -5.51 3.41
N ASN A 102 -7.87 -6.26 3.95
CA ASN A 102 -7.25 -5.92 5.23
C ASN A 102 -6.05 -4.98 5.10
N SER A 103 -5.48 -4.84 3.91
CA SER A 103 -4.25 -4.05 3.72
C SER A 103 -4.11 -3.54 2.28
N GLY A 104 -3.26 -2.51 2.09
CA GLY A 104 -2.88 -2.05 0.76
C GLY A 104 -2.20 -3.12 -0.09
N ALA A 105 -1.44 -4.02 0.53
CA ALA A 105 -0.85 -5.16 -0.18
C ALA A 105 -1.93 -6.08 -0.75
N GLU A 106 -2.97 -6.42 0.01
CA GLU A 106 -4.10 -7.23 -0.47
C GLU A 106 -4.90 -6.49 -1.55
N ALA A 107 -5.08 -5.18 -1.44
CA ALA A 107 -5.71 -4.37 -2.47
C ALA A 107 -4.92 -4.45 -3.79
N ASN A 108 -3.61 -4.29 -3.74
CA ASN A 108 -2.74 -4.40 -4.90
C ASN A 108 -2.68 -5.84 -5.46
N GLU A 109 -2.68 -6.87 -4.61
CA GLU A 109 -2.83 -8.27 -5.06
C GLU A 109 -4.14 -8.47 -5.83
N SER A 110 -5.23 -7.90 -5.35
CA SER A 110 -6.54 -7.97 -6.02
C SER A 110 -6.51 -7.22 -7.35
N ALA A 111 -5.90 -6.05 -7.41
CA ALA A 111 -5.73 -5.27 -8.65
C ALA A 111 -4.88 -6.06 -9.68
N ILE A 112 -3.75 -6.64 -9.25
CA ILE A 112 -2.89 -7.47 -10.10
C ILE A 112 -3.67 -8.67 -10.66
N LYS A 113 -4.43 -9.37 -9.82
CA LYS A 113 -5.28 -10.49 -10.24
C LYS A 113 -6.35 -10.06 -11.22
N LEU A 114 -6.99 -8.92 -10.99
CA LEU A 114 -8.02 -8.35 -11.88
C LEU A 114 -7.44 -8.01 -13.25
N ILE A 115 -6.30 -7.33 -13.30
CA ILE A 115 -5.58 -6.99 -14.53
C ILE A 115 -5.19 -8.26 -15.29
N LYS A 116 -4.63 -9.26 -14.61
CA LYS A 116 -4.27 -10.54 -15.24
C LYS A 116 -5.50 -11.27 -15.79
N LYS A 117 -6.58 -11.36 -15.03
CA LYS A 117 -7.83 -11.99 -15.48
C LYS A 117 -8.42 -11.26 -16.70
N TYR A 118 -8.47 -9.93 -16.66
CA TYR A 118 -8.92 -9.11 -17.79
C TYR A 118 -8.04 -9.36 -19.02
N GLY A 119 -6.72 -9.29 -18.86
CA GLY A 119 -5.77 -9.50 -19.96
C GLY A 119 -5.91 -10.89 -20.58
N ASN A 120 -6.01 -11.94 -19.79
CA ASN A 120 -6.19 -13.30 -20.27
C ASN A 120 -7.52 -13.46 -21.03
N THR A 121 -8.58 -12.80 -20.60
CA THR A 121 -9.89 -12.82 -21.28
C THR A 121 -9.84 -12.06 -22.61
N LYS A 122 -9.22 -10.88 -22.63
CA LYS A 122 -9.20 -10.00 -23.81
C LYS A 122 -8.13 -10.34 -24.83
N HIS A 123 -7.04 -10.97 -24.42
CA HIS A 123 -5.87 -11.19 -25.28
C HIS A 123 -5.63 -12.67 -25.62
N ALA A 124 -6.62 -13.54 -25.40
CA ALA A 124 -6.61 -14.95 -25.79
C ALA A 124 -5.32 -15.70 -25.36
N GLY A 125 -4.94 -15.57 -24.10
CA GLY A 125 -3.78 -16.28 -23.52
C GLY A 125 -2.41 -15.72 -23.90
N LYS A 126 -2.31 -14.55 -24.56
CA LYS A 126 -1.04 -13.86 -24.76
C LYS A 126 -0.56 -13.27 -23.43
N ASP A 127 0.77 -13.20 -23.26
CA ASP A 127 1.40 -12.65 -22.07
C ASP A 127 0.83 -11.27 -21.71
N SER A 128 0.12 -11.26 -20.59
CA SER A 128 -0.51 -10.07 -20.05
C SER A 128 0.49 -9.32 -19.18
N LEU A 129 0.91 -8.15 -19.63
CA LEU A 129 1.86 -7.31 -18.91
C LEU A 129 1.16 -6.24 -18.08
N ILE A 130 1.77 -5.93 -16.94
CA ILE A 130 1.43 -4.82 -16.07
C ILE A 130 2.59 -3.85 -16.09
N LEU A 131 2.32 -2.58 -16.39
CA LEU A 131 3.32 -1.53 -16.26
C LEU A 131 3.24 -0.94 -14.87
N ALA A 132 4.38 -0.77 -14.21
CA ALA A 132 4.48 -0.11 -12.90
C ALA A 132 5.53 1.00 -12.96
N ALA A 133 5.44 1.97 -12.07
CA ALA A 133 6.41 3.05 -12.03
C ALA A 133 7.69 2.64 -11.29
N GLU A 134 8.83 3.15 -11.73
CA GLU A 134 10.08 3.10 -10.96
C GLU A 134 9.90 3.83 -9.62
N SER A 135 10.66 3.42 -8.61
CA SER A 135 10.60 3.95 -7.23
C SER A 135 9.25 3.79 -6.54
N SER A 136 8.30 3.03 -7.12
CA SER A 136 7.00 2.73 -6.54
C SER A 136 7.09 1.76 -5.35
N PHE A 137 6.03 1.76 -4.52
CA PHE A 137 5.86 0.79 -3.45
C PHE A 137 4.44 0.23 -3.47
N HIS A 138 4.30 -1.07 -3.74
CA HIS A 138 2.99 -1.72 -3.87
C HIS A 138 2.71 -2.79 -2.81
N GLY A 139 3.67 -3.10 -1.95
CA GLY A 139 3.53 -4.07 -0.88
C GLY A 139 4.71 -5.04 -0.77
N ARG A 140 4.60 -6.01 0.16
CA ARG A 140 5.66 -6.97 0.46
C ARG A 140 5.27 -8.44 0.29
N THR A 141 4.09 -8.72 -0.28
CA THR A 141 3.76 -10.05 -0.81
C THR A 141 4.52 -10.29 -2.11
N ILE A 142 4.70 -11.52 -2.53
CA ILE A 142 5.56 -11.83 -3.69
C ILE A 142 5.11 -11.11 -4.96
N ALA A 143 3.80 -11.03 -5.26
CA ALA A 143 3.36 -10.35 -6.46
C ALA A 143 3.44 -8.81 -6.33
N THR A 144 3.07 -8.24 -5.18
CA THR A 144 3.21 -6.79 -4.96
C THR A 144 4.66 -6.35 -4.86
N LEU A 145 5.54 -7.21 -4.31
CA LEU A 145 6.99 -7.00 -4.30
C LEU A 145 7.54 -6.99 -5.73
N SER A 146 7.05 -7.90 -6.57
CA SER A 146 7.41 -7.95 -8.01
C SER A 146 6.94 -6.71 -8.78
N ALA A 147 5.84 -6.08 -8.36
CA ALA A 147 5.33 -4.84 -8.92
C ALA A 147 6.03 -3.57 -8.39
N THR A 148 6.76 -3.70 -7.26
CA THR A 148 7.47 -2.59 -6.61
C THR A 148 8.73 -2.24 -7.39
N GLY A 149 8.80 -1.02 -7.93
CA GLY A 149 9.90 -0.53 -8.76
C GLY A 149 11.18 -0.18 -7.99
N GLN A 150 11.54 -0.99 -7.00
CA GLN A 150 12.70 -0.78 -6.13
C GLN A 150 13.48 -2.09 -5.92
N PRO A 151 14.53 -2.34 -6.71
CA PRO A 151 15.31 -3.60 -6.65
C PRO A 151 15.86 -3.95 -5.27
N LYS A 152 16.10 -2.95 -4.43
CA LYS A 152 16.60 -3.17 -3.05
C LYS A 152 15.67 -4.06 -2.20
N TYR A 153 14.35 -3.99 -2.46
CA TYR A 153 13.37 -4.80 -1.73
C TYR A 153 13.21 -6.21 -2.31
N GLN A 154 13.56 -6.40 -3.59
CA GLN A 154 13.42 -7.67 -4.29
C GLN A 154 14.60 -8.62 -4.01
N LYS A 155 15.76 -8.05 -3.67
CA LYS A 155 17.00 -8.79 -3.43
C LYS A 155 16.81 -9.86 -2.36
N GLY A 156 17.10 -11.12 -2.73
CA GLY A 156 16.99 -12.30 -1.86
C GLY A 156 15.63 -12.99 -1.88
N PHE A 157 14.69 -12.52 -2.72
CA PHE A 157 13.36 -13.12 -2.90
C PHE A 157 13.11 -13.60 -4.33
N GLU A 158 14.14 -13.64 -5.14
CA GLU A 158 14.07 -14.10 -6.54
C GLU A 158 13.81 -15.62 -6.61
N PRO A 159 13.13 -16.12 -7.67
CA PRO A 159 12.68 -15.37 -8.84
C PRO A 159 11.38 -14.58 -8.59
N MET A 160 11.33 -13.35 -9.07
CA MET A 160 10.14 -12.52 -9.00
C MET A 160 9.03 -13.02 -9.93
N VAL A 161 7.78 -12.65 -9.64
CA VAL A 161 6.63 -12.94 -10.50
C VAL A 161 6.81 -12.20 -11.83
N LYS A 162 6.75 -12.95 -12.93
CA LYS A 162 6.86 -12.40 -14.28
C LYS A 162 5.64 -11.55 -14.67
N GLY A 163 5.84 -10.67 -15.66
CA GLY A 163 4.76 -9.89 -16.27
C GLY A 163 4.70 -8.44 -15.80
N PHE A 164 5.74 -7.95 -15.14
CA PHE A 164 5.89 -6.53 -14.81
C PHE A 164 6.98 -5.89 -15.67
N LYS A 165 6.73 -4.63 -16.07
CA LYS A 165 7.73 -3.75 -16.70
C LYS A 165 7.62 -2.38 -16.05
N PHE A 166 8.75 -1.66 -15.97
CA PHE A 166 8.84 -0.41 -15.24
C PHE A 166 9.07 0.76 -16.18
N PHE A 167 8.39 1.86 -15.92
CA PHE A 167 8.57 3.14 -16.60
C PHE A 167 8.99 4.22 -15.60
N LYS A 168 9.66 5.24 -16.11
CA LYS A 168 10.07 6.37 -15.30
C LYS A 168 8.86 7.18 -14.86
N TYR A 169 8.71 7.39 -13.54
CA TYR A 169 7.60 8.15 -12.98
C TYR A 169 7.57 9.59 -13.51
N ASN A 170 6.38 10.12 -13.76
CA ASN A 170 6.14 11.45 -14.33
C ASN A 170 6.78 11.68 -15.71
N ASP A 171 7.01 10.64 -16.50
CA ASP A 171 7.57 10.69 -17.85
C ASP A 171 6.68 9.96 -18.84
N ILE A 172 5.79 10.70 -19.51
CA ILE A 172 4.87 10.17 -20.51
C ILE A 172 5.61 9.58 -21.72
N ALA A 173 6.78 10.13 -22.06
CA ALA A 173 7.58 9.60 -23.17
C ALA A 173 8.10 8.20 -22.83
N SER A 174 8.54 7.98 -21.60
CA SER A 174 8.95 6.67 -21.08
C SER A 174 7.80 5.65 -21.17
N VAL A 175 6.58 6.04 -20.79
CA VAL A 175 5.39 5.17 -20.89
C VAL A 175 5.09 4.80 -22.33
N LYS A 176 5.04 5.78 -23.25
CA LYS A 176 4.80 5.57 -24.68
C LYS A 176 5.83 4.63 -25.29
N LYS A 177 7.12 4.90 -25.03
CA LYS A 177 8.23 4.05 -25.50
C LYS A 177 8.05 2.60 -25.05
N LEU A 178 7.71 2.39 -23.79
CA LEU A 178 7.51 1.06 -23.22
C LEU A 178 6.30 0.33 -23.84
N PHE A 179 5.21 1.05 -24.13
CA PHE A 179 4.05 0.51 -24.85
C PHE A 179 4.44 0.07 -26.26
N ASP A 180 5.18 0.91 -27.02
CA ASP A 180 5.62 0.60 -28.39
C ASP A 180 6.56 -0.62 -28.41
N GLU A 181 7.48 -0.72 -27.45
CA GLU A 181 8.35 -1.87 -27.28
C GLU A 181 7.55 -3.16 -27.01
N CYS A 182 6.57 -3.10 -26.12
CA CYS A 182 5.70 -4.24 -25.85
C CYS A 182 4.94 -4.67 -27.09
N GLN A 183 4.38 -3.71 -27.84
CA GLN A 183 3.64 -3.99 -29.05
C GLN A 183 4.51 -4.62 -30.15
N LYS A 184 5.73 -4.10 -30.37
CA LYS A 184 6.71 -4.67 -31.31
C LYS A 184 7.07 -6.11 -30.97
N ASN A 185 7.15 -6.44 -29.69
CA ASN A 185 7.46 -7.79 -29.21
C ASN A 185 6.23 -8.72 -29.12
N GLY A 186 5.07 -8.30 -29.63
CA GLY A 186 3.83 -9.08 -29.58
C GLY A 186 3.23 -9.22 -28.18
N GLN A 187 3.76 -8.51 -27.19
CA GLN A 187 3.28 -8.48 -25.81
C GLN A 187 2.08 -7.53 -25.67
N LYS A 188 1.16 -7.85 -24.77
CA LYS A 188 -0.04 -7.03 -24.51
C LYS A 188 -0.01 -6.41 -23.11
N VAL A 189 -0.06 -5.10 -23.05
CA VAL A 189 -0.23 -4.38 -21.78
C VAL A 189 -1.71 -4.45 -21.38
N SER A 190 -1.99 -4.97 -20.20
CA SER A 190 -3.35 -5.17 -19.69
C SER A 190 -3.72 -4.20 -18.59
N GLY A 191 -2.73 -3.55 -17.99
CA GLY A 191 -2.97 -2.55 -16.97
C GLY A 191 -1.71 -1.77 -16.61
N VAL A 192 -1.93 -0.66 -15.93
CA VAL A 192 -0.89 0.19 -15.34
C VAL A 192 -1.16 0.30 -13.85
N LEU A 193 -0.15 0.05 -13.04
CA LEU A 193 -0.20 0.21 -11.59
C LEU A 193 0.65 1.42 -11.21
N ILE A 194 0.00 2.46 -10.70
CA ILE A 194 0.64 3.74 -10.40
C ILE A 194 0.11 4.32 -9.09
N GLU A 195 0.98 4.96 -8.34
CA GLU A 195 0.64 5.79 -7.20
C GLU A 195 0.44 7.23 -7.70
N PRO A 196 -0.69 7.91 -7.42
CA PRO A 196 -0.83 9.33 -7.74
C PRO A 196 0.22 10.19 -7.02
N ILE A 197 0.56 9.80 -5.79
CA ILE A 197 1.65 10.35 -4.98
C ILE A 197 2.46 9.16 -4.48
N GLN A 198 3.74 9.10 -4.85
CA GLN A 198 4.61 8.01 -4.38
C GLN A 198 4.92 8.17 -2.89
N GLY A 199 4.43 7.23 -2.06
CA GLY A 199 4.65 7.25 -0.63
C GLY A 199 6.13 7.10 -0.23
N GLU A 200 6.90 6.32 -0.99
CA GLU A 200 8.33 6.09 -0.73
C GLU A 200 9.25 6.86 -1.68
N GLY A 201 8.77 7.27 -2.84
CA GLY A 201 9.54 8.01 -3.84
C GLY A 201 9.75 9.48 -3.48
N GLY A 202 9.02 9.99 -2.52
CA GLY A 202 9.02 11.41 -2.16
C GLY A 202 8.17 12.27 -3.08
N CYS A 203 8.33 13.59 -2.98
CA CYS A 203 7.63 14.55 -3.82
C CYS A 203 8.31 14.64 -5.19
N LEU A 204 7.77 13.91 -6.17
CA LEU A 204 8.29 13.86 -7.54
C LEU A 204 7.50 14.76 -8.51
N LEU A 205 6.32 15.24 -8.09
CA LEU A 205 5.50 16.17 -8.85
C LEU A 205 5.82 17.61 -8.41
N TYR A 206 6.85 18.19 -8.99
CA TYR A 206 7.15 19.60 -8.86
C TYR A 206 6.29 20.40 -9.83
N THR A 207 5.01 20.53 -9.55
CA THR A 207 4.10 21.41 -10.31
C THR A 207 3.98 22.78 -9.67
N SER A 208 4.26 22.89 -8.37
CA SER A 208 4.42 24.14 -7.63
C SER A 208 5.27 23.87 -6.39
N ASP A 209 6.19 24.77 -6.08
CA ASP A 209 6.87 24.81 -4.79
C ASP A 209 6.02 25.68 -3.86
N ALA A 210 5.69 25.18 -2.67
CA ALA A 210 4.93 25.93 -1.67
C ALA A 210 5.60 27.25 -1.27
N ALA A 211 6.93 27.37 -1.46
CA ALA A 211 7.68 28.61 -1.29
C ALA A 211 7.47 29.59 -2.44
N ASP A 212 7.20 29.10 -3.65
CA ASP A 212 6.92 29.92 -4.84
C ASP A 212 5.46 30.37 -4.91
N ASP A 213 4.55 29.65 -4.24
CA ASP A 213 3.11 29.95 -4.20
C ASP A 213 2.74 31.08 -3.22
N GLY A 214 3.70 31.66 -2.52
CA GLY A 214 3.51 32.85 -1.68
C GLY A 214 2.63 32.62 -0.44
N LEU A 215 2.65 31.41 0.11
CA LEU A 215 1.96 31.04 1.35
C LEU A 215 2.82 31.25 2.59
#